data_7888cf557db3c032214bdd62e4b6b8b3
#
_entry.id   7888cf557db3c032214bdd62e4b6b8b3
#
_cell.length_a   1.000
_cell.length_b   1.000
_cell.length_c   1.000
_cell.angle_alpha   90.00
_cell.angle_beta   90.00
_cell.angle_gamma   90.00
#
_symmetry.space_group_name_H-M   'P 1'
#
loop_
_entity.id
_entity.type
_entity.pdbx_description
1 polymer ?
#
loop_
_entity_poly.entity_id
_entity_poly.type
_entity_poly.pdbx_seq_one_letter_code
_entity_poly.pdbx_strand_id
1 'polypeptide(L)'
;MSRYGTVINRMTLNSSSQTKISSKSDALKFFRHNSKETKEHNMIVDMERNDLSRICEPGSVKIKKEKSVEEYKDLYHYVSLISGKLKKRIKNIDIIKAMMPGGSVIGCPKKRTLELLNNQKKKNKNIF
;
A
#
# COMPACT_ATOMS: atom_id res chain seq x y z
N MET A 1 3.56 27.22 1.60
CA MET A 1 2.89 26.17 0.81
C MET A 1 3.09 24.83 1.47
N SER A 2 2.08 24.27 2.12
CA SER A 2 2.19 22.98 2.80
C SER A 2 2.14 21.86 1.76
N ARG A 3 3.22 21.07 1.64
CA ARG A 3 3.25 19.89 0.76
C ARG A 3 2.69 18.70 1.53
N TYR A 4 1.58 18.17 1.08
CA TYR A 4 1.02 16.92 1.60
C TYR A 4 1.26 15.80 0.59
N GLY A 5 1.86 14.71 1.04
CA GLY A 5 1.90 13.46 0.28
C GLY A 5 0.69 12.60 0.67
N THR A 6 0.02 12.03 -0.31
CA THR A 6 -1.10 11.12 -0.11
C THR A 6 -0.79 9.81 -0.80
N VAL A 7 -0.87 8.72 -0.07
CA VAL A 7 -0.75 7.36 -0.61
C VAL A 7 -2.08 6.66 -0.44
N ILE A 8 -2.56 6.10 -1.54
CA ILE A 8 -3.78 5.28 -1.57
C ILE A 8 -3.35 3.83 -1.74
N ASN A 9 -3.66 3.00 -0.77
CA ASN A 9 -3.50 1.57 -0.92
C ASN A 9 -4.82 0.94 -1.36
N ARG A 10 -4.78 0.13 -2.41
CA ARG A 10 -5.93 -0.54 -3.00
C ARG A 10 -5.75 -2.04 -2.95
N MET A 11 -6.67 -2.72 -2.28
CA MET A 11 -6.87 -4.14 -2.39
C MET A 11 -8.09 -4.39 -3.29
N THR A 12 -7.93 -5.24 -4.30
CA THR A 12 -8.96 -5.45 -5.33
C THR A 12 -9.63 -6.80 -5.12
N LEU A 13 -10.96 -6.81 -5.04
CA LEU A 13 -11.77 -8.01 -5.20
C LEU A 13 -12.42 -8.02 -6.57
N ASN A 14 -12.22 -9.10 -7.32
CA ASN A 14 -13.02 -9.36 -8.53
C ASN A 14 -14.37 -9.93 -8.14
N SER A 15 -15.44 -9.40 -8.73
CA SER A 15 -16.81 -9.91 -8.58
C SER A 15 -16.99 -11.37 -9.06
N SER A 16 -15.99 -11.93 -9.76
CA SER A 16 -15.97 -13.31 -10.27
C SER A 16 -15.55 -14.37 -9.25
N SER A 17 -15.02 -13.98 -8.08
CA SER A 17 -14.75 -14.94 -7.02
C SER A 17 -16.08 -15.40 -6.37
N GLN A 18 -16.28 -16.67 -6.24
CA GLN A 18 -17.43 -17.51 -5.82
C GLN A 18 -18.48 -16.95 -4.81
N THR A 19 -18.32 -15.78 -4.28
CA THR A 19 -19.29 -15.04 -3.48
C THR A 19 -19.92 -13.94 -4.34
N LYS A 20 -21.21 -14.02 -4.60
CA LYS A 20 -22.00 -12.95 -5.25
C LYS A 20 -21.99 -11.71 -4.36
N ILE A 21 -20.98 -10.87 -4.53
CA ILE A 21 -20.96 -9.54 -3.93
C ILE A 21 -21.73 -8.64 -4.89
N SER A 22 -22.97 -8.32 -4.53
CA SER A 22 -23.88 -7.55 -5.37
C SER A 22 -23.98 -6.08 -4.98
N SER A 23 -23.37 -5.70 -3.85
CA SER A 23 -23.42 -4.33 -3.36
C SER A 23 -22.14 -3.92 -2.60
N LYS A 24 -21.93 -2.61 -2.53
CA LYS A 24 -20.86 -2.01 -1.71
C LYS A 24 -20.96 -2.40 -0.24
N SER A 25 -22.18 -2.56 0.28
CA SER A 25 -22.43 -3.01 1.65
C SER A 25 -21.96 -4.43 1.88
N ASP A 26 -22.23 -5.32 0.93
CA ASP A 26 -21.81 -6.72 1.02
C ASP A 26 -20.29 -6.86 0.89
N ALA A 27 -19.68 -6.07 0.00
CA ALA A 27 -18.23 -5.98 -0.10
C ALA A 27 -17.60 -5.54 1.23
N LEU A 28 -18.16 -4.53 1.89
CA LEU A 28 -17.66 -4.05 3.17
C LEU A 28 -17.80 -5.11 4.28
N LYS A 29 -18.92 -5.82 4.32
CA LYS A 29 -19.14 -6.95 5.25
C LYS A 29 -18.12 -8.05 5.00
N PHE A 30 -17.93 -8.44 3.74
CA PHE A 30 -16.95 -9.45 3.35
C PHE A 30 -15.55 -9.09 3.85
N PHE A 31 -15.05 -7.89 3.55
CA PHE A 31 -13.72 -7.46 3.98
C PHE A 31 -13.58 -7.42 5.50
N ARG A 32 -14.60 -6.97 6.23
CA ARG A 32 -14.56 -6.89 7.70
C ARG A 32 -14.57 -8.26 8.38
N HIS A 33 -15.29 -9.23 7.83
CA HIS A 33 -15.38 -10.57 8.39
C HIS A 33 -14.24 -11.49 7.93
N ASN A 34 -13.55 -11.15 6.85
CA ASN A 34 -12.41 -11.92 6.39
C ASN A 34 -11.14 -11.49 7.14
N SER A 35 -10.75 -12.30 8.13
CA SER A 35 -9.58 -11.99 8.97
C SER A 35 -8.27 -11.95 8.18
N LYS A 36 -8.14 -12.75 7.11
CA LYS A 36 -6.95 -12.76 6.25
C LYS A 36 -6.84 -11.43 5.50
N GLU A 37 -7.88 -11.03 4.79
CA GLU A 37 -7.93 -9.78 4.03
C GLU A 37 -7.67 -8.56 4.93
N THR A 38 -8.28 -8.54 6.11
CA THR A 38 -8.07 -7.47 7.09
C THR A 38 -6.63 -7.40 7.57
N LYS A 39 -5.99 -8.55 7.84
CA LYS A 39 -4.59 -8.60 8.27
C LYS A 39 -3.63 -8.16 7.16
N GLU A 40 -3.85 -8.61 5.93
CA GLU A 40 -3.08 -8.21 4.76
C GLU A 40 -3.20 -6.69 4.54
N HIS A 41 -4.42 -6.15 4.59
CA HIS A 41 -4.67 -4.72 4.44
C HIS A 41 -3.94 -3.90 5.52
N ASN A 42 -4.03 -4.31 6.79
CA ASN A 42 -3.34 -3.64 7.89
C ASN A 42 -1.82 -3.66 7.70
N MET A 43 -1.26 -4.81 7.29
CA MET A 43 0.17 -4.95 7.01
C MET A 43 0.61 -3.98 5.91
N ILE A 44 -0.16 -3.87 4.82
CA ILE A 44 0.16 -2.96 3.72
C ILE A 44 0.04 -1.50 4.18
N VAL A 45 -0.98 -1.15 4.96
CA VAL A 45 -1.14 0.19 5.55
C VAL A 45 0.08 0.56 6.40
N ASP A 46 0.58 -0.37 7.22
CA ASP A 46 1.77 -0.12 8.05
C ASP A 46 3.05 0.02 7.23
N MET A 47 3.20 -0.74 6.15
CA MET A 47 4.30 -0.57 5.20
C MET A 47 4.29 0.81 4.55
N GLU A 48 3.15 1.26 4.07
CA GLU A 48 3.00 2.58 3.45
C GLU A 48 3.21 3.72 4.45
N ARG A 49 2.76 3.56 5.70
CA ARG A 49 3.07 4.51 6.78
C ARG A 49 4.56 4.61 7.04
N ASN A 50 5.26 3.48 7.06
CA ASN A 50 6.71 3.44 7.25
C ASN A 50 7.44 4.17 6.10
N ASP A 51 7.04 3.94 4.86
CA ASP A 51 7.63 4.59 3.69
C ASP A 51 7.41 6.12 3.72
N LEU A 52 6.18 6.56 4.00
CA LEU A 52 5.86 7.98 4.17
C LEU A 52 6.63 8.62 5.32
N SER A 53 6.85 7.92 6.42
CA SER A 53 7.54 8.47 7.60
C SER A 53 8.99 8.88 7.33
N ARG A 54 9.62 8.30 6.31
CA ARG A 54 10.99 8.64 5.90
C ARG A 54 11.09 10.06 5.33
N ILE A 55 10.06 10.51 4.64
CA ILE A 55 10.01 11.79 3.91
C ILE A 55 9.10 12.83 4.57
N CYS A 56 8.26 12.42 5.50
CA CYS A 56 7.35 13.30 6.22
C CYS A 56 7.91 13.76 7.57
N GLU A 57 7.39 14.89 8.06
CA GLU A 57 7.69 15.38 9.40
C GLU A 57 7.26 14.34 10.46
N PRO A 58 8.03 14.15 11.54
CA PRO A 58 7.69 13.21 12.61
C PRO A 58 6.28 13.47 13.16
N GLY A 59 5.50 12.40 13.35
CA GLY A 59 4.13 12.48 13.86
C GLY A 59 3.08 13.03 12.89
N SER A 60 3.47 13.44 11.67
CA SER A 60 2.52 13.99 10.69
C SER A 60 1.81 12.93 9.86
N VAL A 61 2.32 11.70 9.82
CA VAL A 61 1.72 10.61 9.05
C VAL A 61 0.49 10.09 9.77
N LYS A 62 -0.67 10.20 9.12
CA LYS A 62 -1.97 9.82 9.68
C LYS A 62 -2.82 9.07 8.66
N ILE A 63 -3.64 8.16 9.13
CA ILE A 63 -4.69 7.53 8.33
C ILE A 63 -5.88 8.50 8.31
N LYS A 64 -6.19 9.08 7.16
CA LYS A 64 -7.34 10.00 6.99
C LYS A 64 -8.66 9.27 6.76
N LYS A 65 -8.61 8.15 6.06
CA LYS A 65 -9.76 7.31 5.78
C LYS A 65 -9.31 5.87 5.91
N GLU A 66 -9.94 5.15 6.81
CA GLU A 66 -9.59 3.77 7.09
C GLU A 66 -10.66 2.83 6.55
N LYS A 67 -10.22 1.75 5.87
CA LYS A 67 -11.05 0.59 5.54
C LYS A 67 -12.38 0.94 4.86
N SER A 68 -12.34 1.79 3.84
CA SER A 68 -13.50 2.12 3.02
C SER A 68 -13.56 1.25 1.78
N VAL A 69 -14.76 0.99 1.29
CA VAL A 69 -14.98 0.33 0.01
C VAL A 69 -15.24 1.38 -1.06
N GLU A 70 -14.46 1.32 -2.13
CA GLU A 70 -14.70 2.09 -3.35
C GLU A 70 -15.14 1.13 -4.46
N GLU A 71 -16.18 1.51 -5.18
CA GLU A 71 -16.73 0.77 -6.31
C GLU A 71 -16.18 1.37 -7.60
N TYR A 72 -15.67 0.52 -8.48
CA TYR A 72 -15.21 0.92 -9.80
C TYR A 72 -15.61 -0.13 -10.84
N LYS A 73 -16.60 0.18 -11.66
CA LYS A 73 -17.22 -0.76 -12.59
C LYS A 73 -17.66 -2.03 -11.87
N ASP A 74 -17.08 -3.18 -12.21
CA ASP A 74 -17.40 -4.49 -11.65
C ASP A 74 -16.46 -4.92 -10.51
N LEU A 75 -15.72 -3.96 -9.93
CA LEU A 75 -14.71 -4.21 -8.92
C LEU A 75 -14.99 -3.43 -7.65
N TYR A 76 -14.77 -4.07 -6.51
CA TYR A 76 -14.77 -3.43 -5.21
C TYR A 76 -13.34 -3.33 -4.67
N HIS A 77 -12.92 -2.12 -4.33
CA HIS A 77 -11.62 -1.85 -3.75
C HIS A 77 -11.74 -1.56 -2.26
N TYR A 78 -10.94 -2.27 -1.46
CA TYR A 78 -10.79 -1.97 -0.05
C TYR A 78 -9.64 -0.96 0.11
N VAL A 79 -9.95 0.24 0.57
CA VAL A 79 -9.05 1.38 0.48
C VAL A 79 -8.84 2.04 1.83
N SER A 80 -7.58 2.35 2.16
CA SER A 80 -7.21 3.28 3.23
C SER A 80 -6.41 4.44 2.66
N LEU A 81 -6.69 5.65 3.13
CA LEU A 81 -6.03 6.87 2.74
C LEU A 81 -5.04 7.29 3.82
N ILE A 82 -3.75 7.31 3.48
CA ILE A 82 -2.68 7.72 4.38
C ILE A 82 -2.10 9.03 3.86
N SER A 83 -1.87 9.99 4.75
CA SER A 83 -1.27 11.26 4.39
C SER A 83 -0.23 11.70 5.42
N GLY A 84 0.73 12.51 4.98
CA GLY A 84 1.73 13.10 5.84
C GLY A 84 2.22 14.43 5.29
N LYS A 85 2.77 15.28 6.16
CA LYS A 85 3.35 16.55 5.79
C LYS A 85 4.82 16.35 5.42
N LEU A 86 5.20 16.67 4.19
CA LEU A 86 6.58 16.50 3.72
C LEU A 86 7.54 17.44 4.47
N LYS A 87 8.73 16.94 4.77
CA LYS A 87 9.84 17.75 5.28
C LYS A 87 10.23 18.86 4.30
N LYS A 88 10.68 20.00 4.80
CA LYS A 88 10.92 21.23 4.00
C LYS A 88 11.87 21.05 2.82
N ARG A 89 12.88 20.17 2.92
CA ARG A 89 13.95 20.00 1.92
C ARG A 89 13.80 18.77 1.04
N ILE A 90 12.64 18.10 1.05
CA ILE A 90 12.38 16.90 0.24
C ILE A 90 12.23 17.30 -1.23
N LYS A 91 13.00 16.65 -2.10
CA LYS A 91 12.91 16.77 -3.56
C LYS A 91 11.99 15.68 -4.12
N ASN A 92 11.49 15.87 -5.35
CA ASN A 92 10.65 14.87 -5.99
C ASN A 92 11.34 13.50 -6.13
N ILE A 93 12.64 13.50 -6.38
CA ILE A 93 13.42 12.24 -6.45
C ILE A 93 13.47 11.50 -5.12
N ASP A 94 13.47 12.20 -3.99
CA ASP A 94 13.45 11.58 -2.67
C ASP A 94 12.10 10.91 -2.40
N ILE A 95 11.01 11.51 -2.89
CA ILE A 95 9.67 10.92 -2.82
C ILE A 95 9.64 9.62 -3.62
N ILE A 96 10.14 9.64 -4.86
CA ILE A 96 10.21 8.45 -5.70
C ILE A 96 11.04 7.35 -5.03
N LYS A 97 12.23 7.67 -4.52
CA LYS A 97 13.10 6.70 -3.84
C LYS A 97 12.49 6.13 -2.55
N ALA A 98 11.71 6.91 -1.82
CA ALA A 98 11.04 6.44 -0.62
C ALA A 98 9.85 5.53 -0.93
N MET A 99 9.06 5.87 -1.96
CA MET A 99 7.82 5.21 -2.30
C MET A 99 7.96 4.08 -3.32
N MET A 100 9.04 4.09 -4.13
CA MET A 100 9.26 3.10 -5.18
C MET A 100 10.47 2.21 -4.88
N PRO A 101 10.38 0.90 -5.17
CA PRO A 101 9.15 0.15 -5.39
C PRO A 101 8.29 0.09 -4.11
N GLY A 102 6.97 -0.05 -4.23
CA GLY A 102 6.06 -0.13 -3.09
C GLY A 102 6.37 -1.32 -2.18
N GLY A 103 6.27 -1.16 -0.87
CA GLY A 103 6.49 -2.24 0.10
C GLY A 103 5.59 -3.44 -0.12
N SER A 104 4.36 -3.19 -0.59
CA SER A 104 3.39 -4.24 -0.95
C SER A 104 3.83 -5.12 -2.13
N VAL A 105 4.73 -4.62 -3.00
CA VAL A 105 5.22 -5.37 -4.17
C VAL A 105 6.45 -6.20 -3.83
N ILE A 106 7.39 -5.64 -3.06
CA ILE A 106 8.68 -6.27 -2.78
C ILE A 106 8.80 -6.85 -1.37
N GLY A 107 7.92 -6.48 -0.46
CA GLY A 107 7.98 -6.88 0.96
C GLY A 107 8.79 -5.95 1.86
N CYS A 108 8.79 -6.24 3.15
CA CYS A 108 9.44 -5.45 4.19
C CYS A 108 10.44 -6.30 4.99
N PRO A 109 11.60 -5.76 5.37
CA PRO A 109 12.16 -4.43 5.07
C PRO A 109 12.66 -4.32 3.63
N LYS A 110 12.26 -3.28 2.89
CA LYS A 110 12.59 -3.08 1.46
C LYS A 110 14.06 -3.29 1.12
N LYS A 111 14.97 -2.69 1.90
CA LYS A 111 16.42 -2.79 1.66
C LYS A 111 16.89 -4.24 1.66
N ARG A 112 16.50 -5.01 2.67
CA ARG A 112 16.89 -6.43 2.80
C ARG A 112 16.33 -7.28 1.66
N THR A 113 15.08 -7.05 1.28
CA THR A 113 14.45 -7.79 0.18
C THR A 113 15.14 -7.49 -1.15
N LEU A 114 15.46 -6.21 -1.43
CA LEU A 114 16.21 -5.83 -2.63
C LEU A 114 17.62 -6.43 -2.67
N GLU A 115 18.33 -6.50 -1.53
CA GLU A 115 19.62 -7.18 -1.43
C GLU A 115 19.51 -8.67 -1.76
N LEU A 116 18.50 -9.35 -1.22
CA LEU A 116 18.25 -10.77 -1.49
C LEU A 116 17.92 -11.02 -2.97
N LEU A 117 17.03 -10.23 -3.55
CA LEU A 117 16.68 -10.32 -4.97
C LEU A 117 17.89 -10.07 -5.88
N ASN A 118 18.72 -9.09 -5.54
CA ASN A 118 19.93 -8.80 -6.30
C ASN A 118 20.96 -9.95 -6.23
N ASN A 119 21.10 -10.57 -5.05
CA ASN A 119 21.96 -11.73 -4.88
C ASN A 119 21.46 -12.95 -5.65
N GLN A 120 20.14 -13.17 -5.70
CA GLN A 120 19.55 -14.24 -6.51
C GLN A 120 19.77 -14.01 -8.02
N LYS A 121 19.57 -12.77 -8.50
CA LYS A 121 19.85 -12.42 -9.91
C LYS A 121 21.31 -12.64 -10.30
N LYS A 122 22.26 -12.38 -9.39
CA LYS A 122 23.68 -12.65 -9.64
C LYS A 122 23.99 -14.15 -9.78
N LYS A 123 23.28 -15.01 -9.04
CA LYS A 123 23.43 -16.47 -9.12
C LYS A 123 22.78 -17.06 -10.39
N ASN A 124 21.73 -16.45 -10.90
CA ASN A 124 20.94 -16.97 -12.02
C ASN A 124 21.23 -16.27 -13.36
N LYS A 125 22.43 -15.71 -13.56
CA LYS A 125 22.83 -15.04 -14.80
C LYS A 125 22.81 -15.92 -16.08
N ASN A 126 22.53 -17.21 -15.97
CA ASN A 126 22.57 -18.17 -17.10
C ASN A 126 21.18 -18.71 -17.49
N ILE A 127 20.07 -18.08 -17.10
CA ILE A 127 18.72 -18.61 -17.39
C ILE A 127 17.95 -17.75 -18.40
N PHE A 128 18.52 -16.62 -18.82
CA PHE A 128 17.97 -15.81 -19.93
C PHE A 128 19.09 -15.30 -20.82
#